data_84106532f32ae467b2fa34d6400a30d1
#
_entry.id   84106532f32ae467b2fa34d6400a30d1
#
_cell.length_a   1.000
_cell.length_b   1.000
_cell.length_c   1.000
_cell.angle_alpha   90.00
_cell.angle_beta   90.00
_cell.angle_gamma   90.00
#
_symmetry.space_group_name_H-M   'P 1'
#
loop_
_entity.id
_entity.type
_entity.pdbx_description
1 polymer ?
#
loop_
_entity_poly.entity_id
_entity_poly.type
_entity_poly.pdbx_seq_one_letter_code
_entity_poly.pdbx_strand_id
1 'polypeptide(L)'
;MRYGFKNAEEVKEASLKYNLHSWSVQGKLNPAVVEKAEGIYYYTADGKKMADMSSQLVNLNVGYGNKDIIDAIKEQAEKLAYISPAYAIDCRSKLAEMVVKVAPKNMGKVFFTLGGADANENAIKIAKLVTGRYKIFSRYRAYHGSSFGAGNLTGEPRRYTLEPGIPGFVKFTDPYLYHAPFPFESEEQATEYYLGQLRDQIIYENPDAVAAVVMESVTGSNGIIIPPKGYLQ
;
A
#
# COMPACT_ATOMS: atom_id res chain seq x y z
N MET A 1 -33.79 -6.30 -0.40
CA MET A 1 -32.48 -5.62 -0.42
C MET A 1 -32.66 -4.10 -0.37
N ARG A 2 -31.70 -3.37 0.23
CA ARG A 2 -31.88 -1.94 0.58
C ARG A 2 -32.01 -0.97 -0.61
N TYR A 3 -31.43 -1.31 -1.77
CA TYR A 3 -31.29 -0.39 -2.91
C TYR A 3 -32.17 -0.75 -4.12
N GLY A 4 -33.28 -1.44 -3.89
CA GLY A 4 -34.25 -1.76 -4.95
C GLY A 4 -34.01 -3.05 -5.74
N PHE A 5 -32.92 -3.76 -5.51
CA PHE A 5 -32.70 -5.08 -6.07
C PHE A 5 -33.62 -6.12 -5.44
N LYS A 6 -34.19 -6.99 -6.23
CA LYS A 6 -35.16 -8.03 -5.78
C LYS A 6 -34.44 -9.26 -5.22
N ASN A 7 -33.28 -9.61 -5.76
CA ASN A 7 -32.52 -10.80 -5.42
C ASN A 7 -31.01 -10.64 -5.68
N ALA A 8 -30.22 -11.63 -5.31
CA ALA A 8 -28.77 -11.62 -5.47
C ALA A 8 -28.33 -11.62 -6.94
N GLU A 9 -29.10 -12.25 -7.84
CA GLU A 9 -28.76 -12.27 -9.26
C GLU A 9 -28.82 -10.87 -9.88
N GLU A 10 -29.84 -10.08 -9.58
CA GLU A 10 -29.92 -8.68 -10.01
C GLU A 10 -28.73 -7.84 -9.48
N VAL A 11 -28.27 -8.09 -8.25
CA VAL A 11 -27.07 -7.43 -7.70
C VAL A 11 -25.81 -7.80 -8.50
N LYS A 12 -25.67 -9.09 -8.80
CA LYS A 12 -24.53 -9.62 -9.56
C LYS A 12 -24.52 -9.09 -10.99
N GLU A 13 -25.66 -9.13 -11.69
CA GLU A 13 -25.82 -8.58 -13.03
C GLU A 13 -25.48 -7.09 -13.08
N ALA A 14 -26.00 -6.30 -12.13
CA ALA A 14 -25.71 -4.88 -12.02
C ALA A 14 -24.21 -4.63 -11.74
N SER A 15 -23.61 -5.45 -10.88
CA SER A 15 -22.17 -5.36 -10.58
C SER A 15 -21.34 -5.64 -11.82
N LEU A 16 -21.63 -6.67 -12.56
CA LEU A 16 -20.92 -7.03 -13.80
C LEU A 16 -21.12 -6.00 -14.92
N LYS A 17 -22.30 -5.38 -14.98
CA LYS A 17 -22.66 -4.43 -16.04
C LYS A 17 -22.10 -3.02 -15.79
N TYR A 18 -22.07 -2.57 -14.54
CA TYR A 18 -21.81 -1.16 -14.22
C TYR A 18 -20.50 -0.92 -13.45
N ASN A 19 -19.89 -1.96 -12.86
CA ASN A 19 -18.61 -1.81 -12.16
C ASN A 19 -17.46 -2.34 -13.02
N LEU A 20 -16.38 -1.57 -13.07
CA LEU A 20 -15.09 -2.05 -13.55
C LEU A 20 -14.32 -2.61 -12.35
N HIS A 21 -14.23 -3.92 -12.24
CA HIS A 21 -13.56 -4.59 -11.13
C HIS A 21 -12.04 -4.51 -11.28
N SER A 22 -11.36 -3.94 -10.28
CA SER A 22 -9.90 -3.85 -10.27
C SER A 22 -9.24 -5.23 -10.16
N TRP A 23 -8.06 -5.36 -10.74
CA TRP A 23 -7.22 -6.58 -10.72
C TRP A 23 -7.90 -7.83 -11.26
N SER A 24 -8.82 -7.68 -12.17
CA SER A 24 -9.65 -8.77 -12.68
C SER A 24 -9.76 -8.76 -14.20
N VAL A 25 -9.84 -9.95 -14.79
CA VAL A 25 -10.19 -10.11 -16.20
C VAL A 25 -11.71 -9.98 -16.34
N GLN A 26 -12.20 -8.84 -16.83
CA GLN A 26 -13.62 -8.49 -16.82
C GLN A 26 -14.54 -9.55 -17.42
N GLY A 27 -14.15 -10.13 -18.57
CA GLY A 27 -14.95 -11.17 -19.23
C GLY A 27 -14.93 -12.55 -18.56
N LYS A 28 -14.19 -12.73 -17.45
CA LYS A 28 -14.11 -14.00 -16.71
C LYS A 28 -14.63 -13.85 -15.27
N LEU A 29 -15.18 -12.70 -14.92
CA LEU A 29 -15.69 -12.44 -13.58
C LEU A 29 -16.95 -13.25 -13.28
N ASN A 30 -16.98 -13.82 -12.10
CA ASN A 30 -18.15 -14.46 -11.51
C ASN A 30 -18.20 -14.15 -10.00
N PRO A 31 -18.47 -12.89 -9.62
CA PRO A 31 -18.39 -12.45 -8.23
C PRO A 31 -19.50 -13.09 -7.39
N ALA A 32 -19.15 -13.54 -6.18
CA ALA A 32 -20.13 -13.90 -5.18
C ALA A 32 -20.80 -12.65 -4.65
N VAL A 33 -22.09 -12.71 -4.38
CA VAL A 33 -22.83 -11.65 -3.68
C VAL A 33 -22.70 -11.87 -2.19
N VAL A 34 -22.09 -10.92 -1.49
CA VAL A 34 -21.93 -10.96 -0.03
C VAL A 34 -23.05 -10.17 0.62
N GLU A 35 -23.74 -10.75 1.62
CA GLU A 35 -24.86 -10.13 2.30
C GLU A 35 -24.50 -9.54 3.66
N LYS A 36 -23.64 -10.25 4.41
CA LYS A 36 -23.21 -9.82 5.75
C LYS A 36 -21.83 -10.39 6.09
N ALA A 37 -21.22 -9.81 7.11
CA ALA A 37 -19.96 -10.29 7.65
C ALA A 37 -19.88 -10.02 9.16
N GLU A 38 -19.19 -10.89 9.91
CA GLU A 38 -19.00 -10.79 11.35
C GLU A 38 -17.73 -11.53 11.79
N GLY A 39 -16.94 -10.90 12.64
CA GLY A 39 -15.68 -11.46 13.11
C GLY A 39 -14.73 -11.74 11.95
N ILE A 40 -14.37 -12.99 11.72
CA ILE A 40 -13.52 -13.42 10.61
C ILE A 40 -14.32 -14.03 9.44
N TYR A 41 -15.65 -13.98 9.50
CA TYR A 41 -16.49 -14.64 8.51
C TYR A 41 -17.31 -13.65 7.69
N TYR A 42 -17.52 -13.97 6.40
CA TYR A 42 -18.55 -13.35 5.59
C TYR A 42 -19.50 -14.41 5.05
N TYR A 43 -20.68 -13.98 4.67
CA TYR A 43 -21.77 -14.84 4.23
C TYR A 43 -22.26 -14.40 2.86
N THR A 44 -22.29 -15.37 1.95
CA THR A 44 -22.78 -15.14 0.59
C THR A 44 -24.28 -15.36 0.49
N ALA A 45 -24.90 -14.77 -0.52
CA ALA A 45 -26.34 -14.85 -0.75
C ALA A 45 -26.85 -16.28 -1.03
N ASP A 46 -25.98 -17.19 -1.45
CA ASP A 46 -26.27 -18.63 -1.59
C ASP A 46 -26.10 -19.40 -0.27
N GLY A 47 -25.95 -18.72 0.85
CA GLY A 47 -25.93 -19.27 2.21
C GLY A 47 -24.59 -19.83 2.68
N LYS A 48 -23.51 -19.66 1.90
CA LYS A 48 -22.17 -20.14 2.33
C LYS A 48 -21.56 -19.21 3.37
N LYS A 49 -20.97 -19.82 4.40
CA LYS A 49 -20.13 -19.16 5.39
C LYS A 49 -18.67 -19.31 4.98
N MET A 50 -17.99 -18.21 4.73
CA MET A 50 -16.61 -18.16 4.29
C MET A 50 -15.70 -17.55 5.36
N ALA A 51 -14.59 -18.22 5.67
CA ALA A 51 -13.54 -17.63 6.52
C ALA A 51 -12.66 -16.72 5.68
N ASP A 52 -12.49 -15.48 6.13
CA ASP A 52 -11.59 -14.51 5.50
C ASP A 52 -10.17 -14.71 6.03
N MET A 53 -9.35 -15.40 5.25
CA MET A 53 -7.95 -15.66 5.60
C MET A 53 -7.00 -14.56 5.11
N SER A 54 -7.50 -13.52 4.44
CA SER A 54 -6.71 -12.44 3.86
C SER A 54 -6.99 -11.07 4.50
N SER A 55 -7.94 -11.00 5.43
CA SER A 55 -8.44 -9.73 5.99
C SER A 55 -8.79 -8.71 4.90
N GLN A 56 -9.37 -9.18 3.77
CA GLN A 56 -9.70 -8.37 2.59
C GLN A 56 -8.50 -7.50 2.14
N LEU A 57 -7.42 -8.14 1.75
CA LEU A 57 -6.16 -7.48 1.36
C LEU A 57 -5.53 -6.68 2.51
N VAL A 58 -5.48 -7.28 3.71
CA VAL A 58 -4.91 -6.69 4.95
C VAL A 58 -5.63 -5.42 5.43
N ASN A 59 -6.88 -5.24 5.04
CA ASN A 59 -7.67 -4.04 5.37
C ASN A 59 -8.55 -4.21 6.62
N LEU A 60 -8.95 -5.44 6.96
CA LEU A 60 -9.83 -5.76 8.08
C LEU A 60 -9.10 -6.48 9.22
N ASN A 61 -8.02 -5.89 9.70
CA ASN A 61 -7.14 -6.50 10.72
C ASN A 61 -7.81 -6.73 12.08
N VAL A 62 -8.90 -6.01 12.37
CA VAL A 62 -9.72 -6.18 13.59
C VAL A 62 -11.00 -6.98 13.34
N GLY A 63 -11.15 -7.56 12.15
CA GLY A 63 -12.35 -8.31 11.74
C GLY A 63 -13.54 -7.46 11.35
N TYR A 64 -14.59 -8.15 10.92
CA TYR A 64 -15.85 -7.54 10.50
C TYR A 64 -16.71 -7.14 11.71
N GLY A 65 -17.42 -6.03 11.59
CA GLY A 65 -18.47 -5.65 12.54
C GLY A 65 -17.94 -5.19 13.91
N ASN A 66 -16.68 -4.73 14.01
CA ASN A 66 -16.15 -4.18 15.25
C ASN A 66 -17.03 -3.00 15.70
N LYS A 67 -17.69 -3.18 16.85
CA LYS A 67 -18.71 -2.26 17.33
C LYS A 67 -18.14 -0.89 17.70
N ASP A 68 -16.99 -0.84 18.31
CA ASP A 68 -16.37 0.41 18.75
C ASP A 68 -16.00 1.30 17.55
N ILE A 69 -15.49 0.70 16.46
CA ILE A 69 -15.18 1.42 15.21
C ILE A 69 -16.48 1.92 14.56
N ILE A 70 -17.51 1.06 14.48
CA ILE A 70 -18.79 1.43 13.86
C ILE A 70 -19.45 2.58 14.62
N ASP A 71 -19.48 2.51 15.94
CA ASP A 71 -20.11 3.53 16.77
C ASP A 71 -19.32 4.86 16.71
N ALA A 72 -17.99 4.82 16.73
CA ALA A 72 -17.15 6.01 16.52
C ALA A 72 -17.38 6.68 15.15
N ILE A 73 -17.54 5.88 14.07
CA ILE A 73 -17.87 6.41 12.74
C ILE A 73 -19.23 7.10 12.74
N LYS A 74 -20.26 6.48 13.34
CA LYS A 74 -21.61 7.06 13.43
C LYS A 74 -21.59 8.39 14.19
N GLU A 75 -21.00 8.40 15.38
CA GLU A 75 -20.88 9.58 16.22
C GLU A 75 -20.18 10.73 15.48
N GLN A 76 -19.05 10.45 14.84
CA GLN A 76 -18.31 11.47 14.11
C GLN A 76 -19.09 11.95 12.87
N ALA A 77 -19.79 11.07 12.16
CA ALA A 77 -20.60 11.44 11.00
C ALA A 77 -21.77 12.35 11.38
N GLU A 78 -22.41 12.10 12.50
CA GLU A 78 -23.49 12.94 13.05
C GLU A 78 -22.97 14.30 13.53
N LYS A 79 -21.79 14.32 14.19
CA LYS A 79 -21.17 15.52 14.72
C LYS A 79 -20.62 16.42 13.61
N LEU A 80 -19.81 15.87 12.71
CA LEU A 80 -19.15 16.60 11.63
C LEU A 80 -18.59 15.62 10.59
N ALA A 81 -19.31 15.44 9.50
CA ALA A 81 -18.91 14.51 8.44
C ALA A 81 -17.70 15.00 7.62
N TYR A 82 -17.56 16.31 7.39
CA TYR A 82 -16.47 16.89 6.61
C TYR A 82 -16.19 18.34 7.02
N ILE A 83 -14.91 18.70 7.00
CA ILE A 83 -14.41 20.07 7.00
C ILE A 83 -13.09 20.14 6.25
N SER A 84 -12.79 21.31 5.65
CA SER A 84 -11.54 21.55 4.94
C SER A 84 -10.30 21.23 5.79
N PRO A 85 -9.22 20.69 5.20
CA PRO A 85 -7.97 20.40 5.91
C PRO A 85 -7.33 21.60 6.62
N ALA A 86 -7.70 22.83 6.24
CA ALA A 86 -7.22 24.05 6.88
C ALA A 86 -7.73 24.22 8.32
N TYR A 87 -8.81 23.54 8.70
CA TYR A 87 -9.38 23.63 10.04
C TYR A 87 -8.89 22.48 10.93
N ALA A 88 -8.68 22.77 12.21
CA ALA A 88 -8.38 21.74 13.20
C ALA A 88 -9.66 21.03 13.65
N ILE A 89 -9.59 19.70 13.77
CA ILE A 89 -10.63 18.87 14.37
C ILE A 89 -9.99 17.85 15.33
N ASP A 90 -10.72 17.49 16.36
CA ASP A 90 -10.25 16.65 17.46
C ASP A 90 -9.80 15.26 17.00
N CYS A 91 -10.64 14.53 16.24
CA CYS A 91 -10.33 13.16 15.79
C CYS A 91 -9.07 13.10 14.91
N ARG A 92 -8.91 14.00 13.93
CA ARG A 92 -7.71 14.06 13.07
C ARG A 92 -6.46 14.44 13.85
N SER A 93 -6.58 15.43 14.76
CA SER A 93 -5.46 15.87 15.59
C SER A 93 -5.02 14.78 16.56
N LYS A 94 -5.98 14.08 17.17
CA LYS A 94 -5.69 12.94 18.06
C LYS A 94 -5.02 11.79 17.32
N LEU A 95 -5.51 11.43 16.15
CA LEU A 95 -4.88 10.39 15.34
C LEU A 95 -3.45 10.77 14.94
N ALA A 96 -3.21 12.02 14.54
CA ALA A 96 -1.86 12.49 14.22
C ALA A 96 -0.91 12.37 15.43
N GLU A 97 -1.36 12.79 16.62
CA GLU A 97 -0.60 12.62 17.87
C GLU A 97 -0.24 11.15 18.13
N MET A 98 -1.22 10.26 18.00
CA MET A 98 -1.03 8.82 18.24
C MET A 98 -0.03 8.21 17.23
N VAL A 99 -0.13 8.56 15.94
CA VAL A 99 0.79 8.08 14.90
C VAL A 99 2.22 8.56 15.19
N VAL A 100 2.42 9.84 15.51
CA VAL A 100 3.75 10.38 15.82
C VAL A 100 4.37 9.68 17.04
N LYS A 101 3.58 9.31 18.05
CA LYS A 101 4.09 8.61 19.24
C LYS A 101 4.67 7.21 18.95
N VAL A 102 4.19 6.53 17.92
CA VAL A 102 4.68 5.19 17.54
C VAL A 102 5.61 5.22 16.33
N ALA A 103 5.74 6.37 15.66
CA ALA A 103 6.63 6.57 14.53
C ALA A 103 8.11 6.69 14.99
N PRO A 104 9.10 6.54 14.09
CA PRO A 104 10.49 6.83 14.38
C PRO A 104 10.67 8.25 14.96
N LYS A 105 11.62 8.42 15.88
CA LYS A 105 11.82 9.66 16.67
C LYS A 105 12.02 10.94 15.84
N ASN A 106 12.47 10.81 14.60
CA ASN A 106 12.65 11.94 13.68
C ASN A 106 11.36 12.34 12.94
N MET A 107 10.25 11.62 13.14
CA MET A 107 8.94 11.93 12.54
C MET A 107 8.13 12.83 13.49
N GLY A 108 7.81 14.04 13.05
CA GLY A 108 7.10 15.03 13.88
C GLY A 108 5.70 15.41 13.37
N LYS A 109 5.32 15.00 12.15
CA LYS A 109 4.04 15.38 11.55
C LYS A 109 3.48 14.26 10.68
N VAL A 110 2.15 14.23 10.55
CA VAL A 110 1.41 13.28 9.70
C VAL A 110 0.70 14.04 8.60
N PHE A 111 0.84 13.57 7.37
CA PHE A 111 0.08 14.03 6.22
C PHE A 111 -0.95 12.93 5.84
N PHE A 112 -2.21 13.21 6.08
CA PHE A 112 -3.30 12.26 5.75
C PHE A 112 -3.66 12.34 4.28
N THR A 113 -3.85 11.19 3.65
CA THR A 113 -4.20 11.04 2.24
C THR A 113 -5.37 10.06 2.07
N LEU A 114 -5.87 9.93 0.84
CA LEU A 114 -7.01 9.04 0.54
C LEU A 114 -6.60 7.57 0.37
N GLY A 115 -5.31 7.29 0.16
CA GLY A 115 -4.82 5.93 -0.03
C GLY A 115 -3.30 5.87 -0.18
N GLY A 116 -2.73 4.66 -0.25
CA GLY A 116 -1.29 4.44 -0.33
C GLY A 116 -0.64 5.04 -1.57
N ALA A 117 -1.28 4.96 -2.73
CA ALA A 117 -0.78 5.58 -3.96
C ALA A 117 -0.67 7.10 -3.81
N ASP A 118 -1.71 7.75 -3.27
CA ASP A 118 -1.71 9.19 -3.01
C ASP A 118 -0.67 9.59 -1.95
N ALA A 119 -0.47 8.76 -0.93
CA ALA A 119 0.59 8.96 0.06
C ALA A 119 1.97 8.96 -0.61
N ASN A 120 2.24 7.99 -1.48
CA ASN A 120 3.50 7.89 -2.22
C ASN A 120 3.70 9.05 -3.19
N GLU A 121 2.65 9.51 -3.90
CA GLU A 121 2.73 10.71 -4.74
C GLU A 121 3.16 11.96 -3.95
N ASN A 122 2.59 12.13 -2.76
CA ASN A 122 2.94 13.26 -1.89
C ASN A 122 4.35 13.10 -1.29
N ALA A 123 4.76 11.88 -0.92
CA ALA A 123 6.12 11.62 -0.47
C ALA A 123 7.17 11.93 -1.55
N ILE A 124 6.92 11.54 -2.80
CA ILE A 124 7.77 11.88 -3.97
C ILE A 124 7.89 13.40 -4.12
N LYS A 125 6.75 14.12 -4.08
CA LYS A 125 6.75 15.59 -4.19
C LYS A 125 7.55 16.24 -3.07
N ILE A 126 7.33 15.83 -1.83
CA ILE A 126 8.04 16.36 -0.66
C ILE A 126 9.54 16.10 -0.78
N ALA A 127 9.94 14.87 -1.12
CA ALA A 127 11.36 14.53 -1.28
C ALA A 127 12.03 15.41 -2.33
N LYS A 128 11.42 15.59 -3.51
CA LYS A 128 11.94 16.45 -4.58
C LYS A 128 12.01 17.92 -4.17
N LEU A 129 10.97 18.44 -3.51
CA LEU A 129 10.94 19.85 -3.06
C LEU A 129 11.99 20.16 -1.99
N VAL A 130 12.15 19.26 -1.02
CA VAL A 130 13.11 19.47 0.09
C VAL A 130 14.55 19.34 -0.35
N THR A 131 14.84 18.40 -1.27
CA THR A 131 16.22 18.12 -1.70
C THR A 131 16.64 18.94 -2.93
N GLY A 132 15.71 19.43 -3.74
CA GLY A 132 15.97 19.99 -5.06
C GLY A 132 16.43 18.95 -6.09
N ARG A 133 16.37 17.66 -5.74
CA ARG A 133 16.83 16.51 -6.54
C ARG A 133 15.63 15.81 -7.17
N TYR A 134 15.85 14.93 -8.16
CA TYR A 134 14.75 14.37 -8.95
C TYR A 134 14.73 12.84 -9.03
N LYS A 135 15.85 12.14 -8.74
CA LYS A 135 15.88 10.68 -8.81
C LYS A 135 15.31 10.04 -7.55
N ILE A 136 14.47 9.03 -7.75
CA ILE A 136 13.90 8.21 -6.68
C ILE A 136 14.26 6.75 -6.94
N PHE A 137 14.85 6.12 -5.94
CA PHE A 137 15.19 4.70 -5.99
C PHE A 137 14.10 3.86 -5.37
N SER A 138 13.79 2.71 -5.99
CA SER A 138 12.86 1.70 -5.43
C SER A 138 13.26 0.29 -5.88
N ARG A 139 12.73 -0.75 -5.21
CA ARG A 139 13.08 -2.13 -5.53
C ARG A 139 12.29 -2.68 -6.71
N TYR A 140 12.84 -3.72 -7.37
CA TYR A 140 12.11 -4.46 -8.41
C TYR A 140 10.91 -5.23 -7.83
N ARG A 141 11.09 -5.92 -6.69
CA ARG A 141 10.01 -6.65 -6.03
C ARG A 141 9.26 -5.76 -5.04
N ALA A 142 8.59 -4.73 -5.56
CA ALA A 142 7.87 -3.76 -4.76
C ALA A 142 6.57 -3.33 -5.45
N TYR A 143 5.53 -3.06 -4.65
CA TYR A 143 4.29 -2.45 -5.11
C TYR A 143 3.98 -1.22 -4.25
N HIS A 144 3.89 -0.08 -4.89
CA HIS A 144 3.69 1.21 -4.23
C HIS A 144 2.40 1.92 -4.66
N GLY A 145 1.64 1.34 -5.56
CA GLY A 145 0.41 1.91 -6.10
C GLY A 145 0.37 1.88 -7.63
N SER A 146 -0.71 2.39 -8.20
CA SER A 146 -0.99 2.38 -9.64
C SER A 146 -1.26 3.77 -10.24
N SER A 147 -1.08 4.86 -9.49
CA SER A 147 -0.97 6.21 -10.05
C SER A 147 0.37 6.38 -10.77
N PHE A 148 0.57 7.48 -11.50
CA PHE A 148 1.80 7.61 -12.32
C PHE A 148 3.08 7.59 -11.49
N GLY A 149 3.20 8.38 -10.43
CA GLY A 149 4.40 8.37 -9.58
C GLY A 149 4.55 7.10 -8.77
N ALA A 150 3.49 6.66 -8.06
CA ALA A 150 3.52 5.43 -7.29
C ALA A 150 3.69 4.18 -8.15
N GLY A 151 3.13 4.16 -9.36
CA GLY A 151 3.34 3.10 -10.34
C GLY A 151 4.77 3.06 -10.86
N ASN A 152 5.44 4.20 -10.96
CA ASN A 152 6.87 4.26 -11.29
C ASN A 152 7.77 3.87 -10.11
N LEU A 153 7.33 3.97 -8.86
CA LEU A 153 7.98 3.32 -7.71
C LEU A 153 7.79 1.80 -7.74
N THR A 154 6.64 1.31 -8.18
CA THR A 154 6.35 -0.11 -8.33
C THR A 154 7.35 -0.76 -9.28
N GLY A 155 7.95 -1.87 -8.89
CA GLY A 155 8.97 -2.56 -9.69
C GLY A 155 8.47 -3.84 -10.34
N GLU A 156 7.37 -4.41 -9.86
CA GLU A 156 6.81 -5.67 -10.35
C GLU A 156 5.93 -5.47 -11.61
N PRO A 157 5.48 -6.53 -12.31
CA PRO A 157 4.87 -6.45 -13.66
C PRO A 157 3.65 -5.52 -13.81
N ARG A 158 2.93 -5.19 -12.73
CA ARG A 158 1.82 -4.23 -12.81
C ARG A 158 2.24 -2.84 -13.32
N ARG A 159 3.53 -2.48 -13.21
CA ARG A 159 4.06 -1.24 -13.76
C ARG A 159 4.10 -1.19 -15.30
N TYR A 160 4.08 -2.33 -16.00
CA TYR A 160 4.26 -2.37 -17.47
C TYR A 160 3.21 -1.57 -18.22
N THR A 161 2.02 -1.39 -17.64
CA THR A 161 0.97 -0.53 -18.21
C THR A 161 1.30 0.97 -18.18
N LEU A 162 2.35 1.37 -17.46
CA LEU A 162 2.79 2.76 -17.30
C LEU A 162 4.07 3.06 -18.09
N GLU A 163 4.63 2.06 -18.78
CA GLU A 163 5.84 2.27 -19.56
C GLU A 163 5.58 3.13 -20.81
N PRO A 164 6.58 3.96 -21.20
CA PRO A 164 7.98 3.98 -20.79
C PRO A 164 8.28 4.61 -19.42
N GLY A 165 7.27 5.05 -18.68
CA GLY A 165 7.41 5.60 -17.34
C GLY A 165 7.89 7.05 -17.28
N ILE A 166 8.08 7.54 -16.06
CA ILE A 166 8.58 8.88 -15.77
C ILE A 166 10.09 8.81 -15.57
N PRO A 167 10.91 9.65 -16.25
CA PRO A 167 12.36 9.71 -16.01
C PRO A 167 12.72 9.99 -14.54
N GLY A 168 13.82 9.36 -14.09
CA GLY A 168 14.33 9.56 -12.74
C GLY A 168 13.86 8.54 -11.70
N PHE A 169 13.09 7.53 -12.08
CA PHE A 169 12.80 6.37 -11.21
C PHE A 169 13.77 5.23 -11.51
N VAL A 170 14.60 4.90 -10.53
CA VAL A 170 15.66 3.90 -10.66
C VAL A 170 15.32 2.66 -9.83
N LYS A 171 15.47 1.47 -10.41
CA LYS A 171 15.23 0.20 -9.71
C LYS A 171 16.52 -0.40 -9.21
N PHE A 172 16.54 -0.88 -7.98
CA PHE A 172 17.64 -1.63 -7.40
C PHE A 172 17.25 -3.04 -6.98
N THR A 173 18.25 -3.89 -6.77
CA THR A 173 18.10 -5.30 -6.47
C THR A 173 17.52 -5.53 -5.08
N ASP A 174 16.62 -6.49 -4.97
CA ASP A 174 16.02 -6.89 -3.68
C ASP A 174 16.99 -7.71 -2.84
N PRO A 175 17.06 -7.50 -1.51
CA PRO A 175 17.86 -8.31 -0.60
C PRO A 175 17.14 -9.65 -0.30
N TYR A 176 17.02 -10.49 -1.33
CA TYR A 176 16.22 -11.71 -1.30
C TYR A 176 17.11 -12.95 -1.14
N LEU A 177 17.30 -13.38 0.10
CA LEU A 177 18.22 -14.47 0.45
C LEU A 177 17.86 -15.80 -0.20
N TYR A 178 16.57 -16.10 -0.36
CA TYR A 178 16.12 -17.35 -1.00
C TYR A 178 16.55 -17.47 -2.48
N HIS A 179 16.70 -16.34 -3.17
CA HIS A 179 17.20 -16.24 -4.54
C HIS A 179 18.48 -15.41 -4.60
N ALA A 180 19.37 -15.64 -3.64
CA ALA A 180 20.68 -15.01 -3.63
C ALA A 180 21.50 -15.41 -4.86
N PRO A 181 22.33 -14.52 -5.40
CA PRO A 181 23.17 -14.84 -6.59
C PRO A 181 24.23 -15.91 -6.29
N PHE A 182 24.58 -16.10 -5.03
CA PHE A 182 25.46 -17.14 -4.49
C PHE A 182 25.15 -17.34 -3.01
N PRO A 183 25.55 -18.48 -2.39
CA PRO A 183 25.37 -18.70 -0.97
C PRO A 183 26.20 -17.71 -0.15
N PHE A 184 25.59 -17.02 0.80
CA PHE A 184 26.28 -16.20 1.78
C PHE A 184 26.66 -17.02 3.01
N GLU A 185 27.81 -16.71 3.61
CA GLU A 185 28.30 -17.34 4.84
C GLU A 185 27.53 -16.85 6.08
N SER A 186 26.99 -15.63 6.02
CA SER A 186 26.22 -15.03 7.11
C SER A 186 25.24 -13.97 6.59
N GLU A 187 24.29 -13.55 7.43
CA GLU A 187 23.40 -12.43 7.10
C GLU A 187 24.14 -11.09 7.02
N GLU A 188 25.20 -10.93 7.77
CA GLU A 188 26.07 -9.74 7.73
C GLU A 188 26.74 -9.62 6.36
N GLN A 189 27.29 -10.71 5.83
CA GLN A 189 27.86 -10.74 4.48
C GLN A 189 26.81 -10.41 3.41
N ALA A 190 25.61 -10.96 3.56
CA ALA A 190 24.49 -10.64 2.65
C ALA A 190 24.12 -9.17 2.72
N THR A 191 24.05 -8.61 3.91
CA THR A 191 23.76 -7.18 4.13
C THR A 191 24.80 -6.30 3.46
N GLU A 192 26.08 -6.59 3.69
CA GLU A 192 27.20 -5.84 3.08
C GLU A 192 27.15 -5.90 1.55
N TYR A 193 26.89 -7.07 0.99
CA TYR A 193 26.75 -7.27 -0.44
C TYR A 193 25.60 -6.40 -1.02
N TYR A 194 24.39 -6.52 -0.49
CA TYR A 194 23.22 -5.80 -1.04
C TYR A 194 23.31 -4.29 -0.83
N LEU A 195 23.86 -3.83 0.30
CA LEU A 195 24.12 -2.41 0.53
C LEU A 195 25.23 -1.88 -0.37
N GLY A 196 26.26 -2.69 -0.63
CA GLY A 196 27.32 -2.37 -1.60
C GLY A 196 26.74 -2.15 -2.99
N GLN A 197 25.91 -3.06 -3.47
CA GLN A 197 25.24 -2.92 -4.78
C GLN A 197 24.39 -1.64 -4.86
N LEU A 198 23.63 -1.32 -3.82
CA LEU A 198 22.85 -0.09 -3.81
C LEU A 198 23.73 1.16 -3.77
N ARG A 199 24.80 1.14 -3.00
CA ARG A 199 25.78 2.25 -2.94
C ARG A 199 26.43 2.51 -4.29
N ASP A 200 26.91 1.48 -4.94
CA ASP A 200 27.54 1.59 -6.27
C ASP A 200 26.56 2.13 -7.29
N GLN A 201 25.33 1.64 -7.28
CA GLN A 201 24.28 2.12 -8.18
C GLN A 201 23.97 3.61 -7.94
N ILE A 202 23.90 4.06 -6.68
CA ILE A 202 23.72 5.48 -6.35
C ILE A 202 24.88 6.31 -6.88
N ILE A 203 26.12 5.82 -6.77
CA ILE A 203 27.32 6.50 -7.28
C ILE A 203 27.23 6.67 -8.81
N TYR A 204 26.90 5.61 -9.54
CA TYR A 204 26.74 5.67 -11.00
C TYR A 204 25.57 6.51 -11.48
N GLU A 205 24.53 6.63 -10.66
CA GLU A 205 23.35 7.43 -10.96
C GLU A 205 23.47 8.91 -10.55
N ASN A 206 24.61 9.37 -10.14
CA ASN A 206 24.89 10.70 -9.60
C ASN A 206 24.20 10.93 -8.22
N PRO A 207 24.95 10.81 -7.11
CA PRO A 207 24.42 10.98 -5.76
C PRO A 207 23.72 12.32 -5.53
N ASP A 208 24.17 13.39 -6.19
CA ASP A 208 23.57 14.72 -6.08
C ASP A 208 22.23 14.85 -6.78
N ALA A 209 21.85 13.89 -7.61
CA ALA A 209 20.54 13.82 -8.24
C ALA A 209 19.53 12.98 -7.43
N VAL A 210 19.95 12.21 -6.42
CA VAL A 210 19.08 11.28 -5.66
C VAL A 210 18.34 12.03 -4.55
N ALA A 211 17.01 12.08 -4.68
CA ALA A 211 16.11 12.72 -3.72
C ALA A 211 15.70 11.76 -2.58
N ALA A 212 15.47 10.49 -2.89
CA ALA A 212 15.04 9.50 -1.90
C ALA A 212 15.26 8.06 -2.37
N VAL A 213 15.33 7.15 -1.39
CA VAL A 213 15.16 5.71 -1.57
C VAL A 213 13.84 5.31 -0.90
N VAL A 214 12.96 4.64 -1.65
CA VAL A 214 11.65 4.20 -1.17
C VAL A 214 11.59 2.68 -1.18
N MET A 215 11.31 2.09 -0.03
CA MET A 215 11.22 0.62 0.10
C MET A 215 10.22 0.22 1.18
N GLU A 216 9.67 -0.98 1.06
CA GLU A 216 8.93 -1.67 2.11
C GLU A 216 9.93 -2.29 3.10
N SER A 217 9.68 -2.22 4.41
CA SER A 217 10.53 -2.88 5.42
C SER A 217 10.50 -4.41 5.23
N VAL A 218 9.32 -4.95 4.94
CA VAL A 218 9.07 -6.32 4.48
C VAL A 218 8.16 -6.20 3.27
N THR A 219 8.52 -6.79 2.14
CA THR A 219 7.65 -6.68 0.95
C THR A 219 6.32 -7.39 1.18
N GLY A 220 5.23 -6.78 0.76
CA GLY A 220 3.90 -7.39 0.84
C GLY A 220 3.68 -8.42 -0.29
N SER A 221 3.02 -8.01 -1.36
CA SER A 221 2.55 -8.89 -2.44
C SER A 221 3.65 -9.56 -3.28
N ASN A 222 4.90 -9.18 -3.12
CA ASN A 222 6.04 -9.64 -3.93
C ASN A 222 6.88 -10.76 -3.27
N GLY A 223 6.31 -11.49 -2.33
CA GLY A 223 6.90 -12.70 -1.76
C GLY A 223 7.30 -12.59 -0.29
N ILE A 224 6.81 -11.57 0.44
CA ILE A 224 7.09 -11.37 1.88
C ILE A 224 8.61 -11.44 2.15
N ILE A 225 9.37 -10.68 1.36
CA ILE A 225 10.83 -10.67 1.47
C ILE A 225 11.24 -9.91 2.72
N ILE A 226 11.83 -10.63 3.65
CA ILE A 226 12.46 -10.08 4.86
C ILE A 226 13.93 -9.83 4.51
N PRO A 227 14.42 -8.58 4.62
CA PRO A 227 15.83 -8.30 4.35
C PRO A 227 16.73 -8.93 5.44
N PRO A 228 18.01 -9.20 5.14
CA PRO A 228 18.94 -9.72 6.13
C PRO A 228 19.14 -8.72 7.28
N LYS A 229 19.56 -9.25 8.43
CA LYS A 229 19.77 -8.46 9.65
C LYS A 229 20.77 -7.33 9.39
N GLY A 230 20.44 -6.12 9.84
CA GLY A 230 21.27 -4.93 9.66
C GLY A 230 21.01 -4.13 8.37
N TYR A 231 20.26 -4.68 7.42
CA TYR A 231 20.03 -4.02 6.12
C TYR A 231 19.23 -2.69 6.23
N LEU A 232 18.35 -2.57 7.20
CA LEU A 232 17.52 -1.37 7.40
C LEU A 232 18.11 -0.36 8.41
N GLN A 233 19.17 -0.71 9.12
CA GLN A 233 19.90 0.18 10.03
C GLN A 233 20.97 0.95 9.29
#